data_5c376c0ec4dcbe6f379a0047a469efc7
#
_entry.id   5c376c0ec4dcbe6f379a0047a469efc7
#
_cell.length_a   1.000
_cell.length_b   1.000
_cell.length_c   1.000
_cell.angle_alpha   90.00
_cell.angle_beta   90.00
_cell.angle_gamma   90.00
#
_symmetry.space_group_name_H-M   'P 1'
#
loop_
_entity.id
_entity.type
_entity.pdbx_description
1 polymer ?
#
loop_
_entity_poly.entity_id
_entity_poly.type
_entity_poly.pdbx_seq_one_letter_code
_entity_poly.pdbx_strand_id
1 'polypeptide(L)'
;MQTLIRIGSLSLLLILSTQALVAAPKDRSTIDAKHQWALTDIYADWEAWEMDLSKLESLMDAYADLQGTLASGPQNLLKAYTMREELGLVADRVQTYAGLVRALDNRDNEVYAKLQQVGILFSRFGTATSWFAPEMVSIEWSTMETWRNETPGLSNYRFAIEDLYRQQSHVLDEKSERLLSYFSRLSGTPGSVYNQLSTADIKFG
;
A
#
# COMPACT_ATOMS: atom_id res chain seq x y z
N MET A 1 -32.62 51.28 40.98
CA MET A 1 -32.90 50.87 39.57
C MET A 1 -31.70 51.01 38.64
N GLN A 2 -30.71 51.87 38.89
CA GLN A 2 -29.54 52.06 38.03
C GLN A 2 -28.42 51.01 38.22
N THR A 3 -28.34 50.32 39.33
CA THR A 3 -27.29 49.33 39.61
C THR A 3 -27.54 47.96 38.94
N LEU A 4 -28.76 47.60 38.69
CA LEU A 4 -29.14 46.34 38.01
C LEU A 4 -28.88 46.41 36.50
N ILE A 5 -28.94 47.57 35.89
CA ILE A 5 -28.68 47.73 34.44
C ILE A 5 -27.19 47.59 34.10
N ARG A 6 -26.30 47.96 35.02
CA ARG A 6 -24.84 47.88 34.83
C ARG A 6 -24.32 46.43 34.91
N ILE A 7 -24.93 45.57 35.69
CA ILE A 7 -24.52 44.15 35.81
C ILE A 7 -24.99 43.36 34.57
N GLY A 8 -26.17 43.67 34.01
CA GLY A 8 -26.63 43.03 32.77
C GLY A 8 -25.79 43.36 31.56
N SER A 9 -25.25 44.57 31.45
CA SER A 9 -24.38 44.99 30.35
C SER A 9 -22.99 44.35 30.41
N LEU A 10 -22.45 44.07 31.57
CA LEU A 10 -21.15 43.42 31.72
C LEU A 10 -21.22 41.92 31.43
N SER A 11 -22.33 41.27 31.78
CA SER A 11 -22.55 39.85 31.49
C SER A 11 -22.78 39.60 29.99
N LEU A 12 -23.37 40.53 29.26
CA LEU A 12 -23.57 40.42 27.81
C LEU A 12 -22.28 40.58 27.02
N LEU A 13 -21.34 41.41 27.52
CA LEU A 13 -20.02 41.56 26.88
C LEU A 13 -19.11 40.35 27.06
N LEU A 14 -19.28 39.55 28.14
CA LEU A 14 -18.48 38.34 28.37
C LEU A 14 -18.94 37.15 27.54
N ILE A 15 -20.19 37.13 27.09
CA ILE A 15 -20.74 36.03 26.25
C ILE A 15 -20.35 36.20 24.77
N LEU A 16 -20.00 37.41 24.32
CA LEU A 16 -19.57 37.63 22.92
C LEU A 16 -18.09 37.30 22.64
N SER A 17 -17.28 37.01 23.66
CA SER A 17 -15.85 36.75 23.50
C SER A 17 -15.44 35.27 23.37
N THR A 18 -16.41 34.34 23.41
CA THR A 18 -16.12 32.91 23.17
C THR A 18 -16.54 32.47 21.77
N GLN A 19 -16.26 33.28 20.77
CA GLN A 19 -16.15 32.71 19.44
C GLN A 19 -14.82 31.93 19.42
N ALA A 20 -14.90 30.63 19.62
CA ALA A 20 -13.78 29.76 19.34
C ALA A 20 -13.28 30.13 17.93
N LEU A 21 -12.06 30.64 17.85
CA LEU A 21 -11.33 30.75 16.61
C LEU A 21 -11.16 29.31 16.09
N VAL A 22 -12.18 28.81 15.40
CA VAL A 22 -12.01 27.67 14.50
C VAL A 22 -11.04 28.20 13.45
N ALA A 23 -9.77 27.86 13.60
CA ALA A 23 -8.76 28.20 12.62
C ALA A 23 -9.26 27.68 11.28
N ALA A 24 -9.54 28.60 10.35
CA ALA A 24 -9.91 28.21 9.00
C ALA A 24 -8.80 27.26 8.45
N PRO A 25 -9.17 26.20 7.74
CA PRO A 25 -8.19 25.29 7.17
C PRO A 25 -7.21 26.13 6.35
N LYS A 26 -5.92 26.00 6.66
CA LYS A 26 -4.87 26.75 5.97
C LYS A 26 -4.82 26.25 4.53
N ASP A 27 -4.87 27.16 3.57
CA ASP A 27 -4.62 26.84 2.17
C ASP A 27 -3.17 26.30 2.07
N ARG A 28 -3.01 25.18 1.36
CA ARG A 28 -1.69 24.53 1.17
C ARG A 28 -0.68 25.48 0.54
N SER A 29 -1.09 26.37 -0.34
CA SER A 29 -0.24 27.39 -0.99
C SER A 29 0.41 28.35 0.03
N THR A 30 -0.16 28.50 1.23
CA THR A 30 0.36 29.36 2.31
C THR A 30 1.33 28.64 3.24
N ILE A 31 1.52 27.33 3.06
CA ILE A 31 2.43 26.51 3.89
C ILE A 31 3.85 26.63 3.32
N ASP A 32 4.82 26.96 4.18
CA ASP A 32 6.23 27.02 3.83
C ASP A 32 6.68 25.67 3.19
N ALA A 33 7.44 25.74 2.09
CA ALA A 33 7.90 24.59 1.32
C ALA A 33 8.62 23.53 2.18
N LYS A 34 9.33 23.95 3.24
CA LYS A 34 10.01 23.03 4.18
C LYS A 34 9.03 22.10 4.96
N HIS A 35 7.74 22.41 4.96
CA HIS A 35 6.68 21.63 5.58
C HIS A 35 5.80 20.92 4.55
N GLN A 36 6.19 20.94 3.28
CA GLN A 36 5.52 20.22 2.20
C GLN A 36 6.35 19.00 1.79
N TRP A 37 5.67 17.96 1.32
CA TRP A 37 6.36 16.80 0.75
C TRP A 37 7.00 17.14 -0.59
N ALA A 38 8.27 16.80 -0.77
CA ALA A 38 8.99 16.89 -2.04
C ALA A 38 8.68 15.63 -2.88
N LEU A 39 7.48 15.56 -3.45
CA LEU A 39 7.04 14.37 -4.21
C LEU A 39 7.88 14.12 -5.46
N THR A 40 8.55 15.17 -5.96
CA THR A 40 9.51 15.07 -7.07
C THR A 40 10.75 14.24 -6.74
N ASP A 41 11.02 13.99 -5.45
CA ASP A 41 12.09 13.06 -5.05
C ASP A 41 11.72 11.58 -5.32
N ILE A 42 10.42 11.27 -5.51
CA ILE A 42 9.96 9.94 -5.87
C ILE A 42 9.83 9.82 -7.39
N TYR A 43 9.06 10.70 -8.03
CA TYR A 43 8.94 10.84 -9.48
C TYR A 43 8.88 12.33 -9.87
N ALA A 44 9.60 12.70 -10.91
CA ALA A 44 9.60 14.08 -11.43
C ALA A 44 8.19 14.51 -11.88
N ASP A 45 7.46 13.61 -12.50
CA ASP A 45 6.14 13.82 -13.06
C ASP A 45 5.37 12.50 -13.26
N TRP A 46 4.16 12.57 -13.79
CA TRP A 46 3.34 11.42 -14.10
C TRP A 46 3.87 10.57 -15.26
N GLU A 47 4.65 11.12 -16.17
CA GLU A 47 5.25 10.37 -17.27
C GLU A 47 6.30 9.38 -16.73
N ALA A 48 7.17 9.85 -15.85
CA ALA A 48 8.14 9.00 -15.15
C ALA A 48 7.46 7.90 -14.30
N TRP A 49 6.32 8.23 -13.66
CA TRP A 49 5.52 7.27 -12.93
C TRP A 49 4.90 6.20 -13.85
N GLU A 50 4.37 6.58 -15.01
CA GLU A 50 3.77 5.66 -16.00
C GLU A 50 4.80 4.71 -16.62
N MET A 51 6.04 5.17 -16.80
CA MET A 51 7.15 4.32 -17.21
C MET A 51 7.43 3.22 -16.18
N ASP A 52 7.51 3.56 -14.90
CA ASP A 52 7.72 2.58 -13.83
C ASP A 52 6.50 1.67 -13.62
N LEU A 53 5.28 2.17 -13.84
CA LEU A 53 4.07 1.33 -13.83
C LEU A 53 4.13 0.25 -14.93
N SER A 54 4.56 0.62 -16.13
CA SER A 54 4.73 -0.31 -17.25
C SER A 54 5.88 -1.32 -16.99
N LYS A 55 6.97 -0.85 -16.38
CA LYS A 55 8.07 -1.72 -15.91
C LYS A 55 7.56 -2.72 -14.87
N LEU A 56 6.79 -2.25 -13.90
CA LEU A 56 6.20 -3.08 -12.85
C LEU A 56 5.32 -4.18 -13.44
N GLU A 57 4.46 -3.86 -14.41
CA GLU A 57 3.64 -4.85 -15.11
C GLU A 57 4.49 -5.93 -15.78
N SER A 58 5.55 -5.53 -16.49
CA SER A 58 6.48 -6.47 -17.13
C SER A 58 7.21 -7.37 -16.13
N LEU A 59 7.62 -6.81 -14.97
CA LEU A 59 8.25 -7.58 -13.90
C LEU A 59 7.27 -8.59 -13.27
N MET A 60 6.00 -8.19 -13.11
CA MET A 60 4.96 -9.06 -12.58
C MET A 60 4.68 -10.25 -13.51
N ASP A 61 4.61 -10.01 -14.82
CA ASP A 61 4.43 -11.07 -15.80
C ASP A 61 5.64 -12.03 -15.80
N ALA A 62 6.86 -11.50 -15.83
CA ALA A 62 8.08 -12.30 -15.76
C ALA A 62 8.21 -13.11 -14.46
N TYR A 63 7.69 -12.59 -13.34
CA TYR A 63 7.65 -13.32 -12.08
C TYR A 63 6.62 -14.46 -12.12
N ALA A 64 5.44 -14.22 -12.70
CA ALA A 64 4.41 -15.25 -12.85
C ALA A 64 4.91 -16.45 -13.69
N ASP A 65 5.77 -16.21 -14.68
CA ASP A 65 6.38 -17.24 -15.53
C ASP A 65 7.36 -18.18 -14.77
N LEU A 66 7.68 -17.87 -13.51
CA LEU A 66 8.51 -18.77 -12.68
C LEU A 66 7.73 -19.96 -12.12
N GLN A 67 6.41 -20.00 -12.28
CA GLN A 67 5.58 -21.12 -11.81
C GLN A 67 6.12 -22.47 -12.28
N GLY A 68 6.20 -23.44 -11.39
CA GLY A 68 6.71 -24.79 -11.66
C GLY A 68 8.24 -24.89 -11.71
N THR A 69 8.96 -23.81 -11.39
CA THR A 69 10.44 -23.81 -11.48
C THR A 69 11.15 -23.85 -10.13
N LEU A 70 10.48 -23.57 -9.01
CA LEU A 70 11.14 -23.42 -7.70
C LEU A 70 11.80 -24.72 -7.24
N ALA A 71 11.15 -25.84 -7.46
CA ALA A 71 11.68 -27.15 -7.10
C ALA A 71 12.82 -27.63 -7.99
N SER A 72 13.12 -26.94 -9.09
CA SER A 72 14.19 -27.33 -10.03
C SER A 72 15.60 -27.03 -9.50
N GLY A 73 15.72 -26.28 -8.41
CA GLY A 73 17.01 -26.03 -7.76
C GLY A 73 17.12 -24.67 -7.06
N PRO A 74 18.12 -24.51 -6.22
CA PRO A 74 18.28 -23.34 -5.36
C PRO A 74 18.50 -22.03 -6.12
N GLN A 75 19.03 -22.08 -7.33
CA GLN A 75 19.25 -20.89 -8.15
C GLN A 75 17.92 -20.31 -8.68
N ASN A 76 16.93 -21.18 -8.99
CA ASN A 76 15.60 -20.74 -9.39
C ASN A 76 14.86 -20.10 -8.20
N LEU A 77 15.02 -20.68 -7.02
CA LEU A 77 14.49 -20.10 -5.80
C LEU A 77 15.11 -18.73 -5.50
N LEU A 78 16.44 -18.62 -5.58
CA LEU A 78 17.14 -17.34 -5.40
C LEU A 78 16.67 -16.30 -6.43
N LYS A 79 16.51 -16.70 -7.70
CA LYS A 79 15.97 -15.84 -8.74
C LYS A 79 14.56 -15.35 -8.37
N ALA A 80 13.68 -16.21 -7.88
CA ALA A 80 12.35 -15.82 -7.48
C ALA A 80 12.36 -14.79 -6.34
N TYR A 81 13.19 -14.97 -5.33
CA TYR A 81 13.32 -14.00 -4.24
C TYR A 81 13.89 -12.67 -4.69
N THR A 82 14.97 -12.66 -5.49
CA THR A 82 15.58 -11.42 -5.99
C THR A 82 14.65 -10.65 -6.93
N MET A 83 13.91 -11.35 -7.80
CA MET A 83 12.91 -10.70 -8.65
C MET A 83 11.77 -10.12 -7.83
N ARG A 84 11.32 -10.80 -6.79
CA ARG A 84 10.28 -10.29 -5.88
C ARG A 84 10.74 -9.05 -5.12
N GLU A 85 12.01 -8.98 -4.74
CA GLU A 85 12.60 -7.80 -4.11
C GLU A 85 12.63 -6.60 -5.07
N GLU A 86 13.13 -6.78 -6.30
CA GLU A 86 13.12 -5.74 -7.33
C GLU A 86 11.70 -5.26 -7.62
N LEU A 87 10.78 -6.18 -7.81
CA LEU A 87 9.37 -5.90 -8.03
C LEU A 87 8.77 -5.10 -6.87
N GLY A 88 9.08 -5.51 -5.63
CA GLY A 88 8.62 -4.82 -4.42
C GLY A 88 9.07 -3.36 -4.34
N LEU A 89 10.32 -3.08 -4.70
CA LEU A 89 10.87 -1.71 -4.72
C LEU A 89 10.14 -0.81 -5.73
N VAL A 90 9.89 -1.32 -6.95
CA VAL A 90 9.15 -0.56 -7.96
C VAL A 90 7.69 -0.38 -7.55
N ALA A 91 7.07 -1.45 -7.05
CA ALA A 91 5.67 -1.43 -6.58
C ALA A 91 5.45 -0.42 -5.47
N ASP A 92 6.35 -0.38 -4.48
CA ASP A 92 6.27 0.57 -3.36
C ASP A 92 6.35 2.02 -3.85
N ARG A 93 7.28 2.34 -4.75
CA ARG A 93 7.41 3.68 -5.31
C ARG A 93 6.16 4.09 -6.09
N VAL A 94 5.66 3.21 -6.96
CA VAL A 94 4.47 3.46 -7.80
C VAL A 94 3.24 3.72 -6.94
N GLN A 95 3.02 2.88 -5.93
CA GLN A 95 1.87 3.02 -5.03
C GLN A 95 2.00 4.23 -4.10
N THR A 96 3.18 4.42 -3.50
CA THR A 96 3.42 5.51 -2.55
C THR A 96 3.26 6.88 -3.19
N TYR A 97 3.83 7.11 -4.37
CA TYR A 97 3.68 8.39 -5.07
C TYR A 97 2.22 8.73 -5.34
N ALA A 98 1.48 7.83 -5.99
CA ALA A 98 0.07 8.06 -6.29
C ALA A 98 -0.78 8.24 -5.02
N GLY A 99 -0.46 7.49 -3.94
CA GLY A 99 -1.11 7.62 -2.64
C GLY A 99 -0.86 8.97 -1.97
N LEU A 100 0.38 9.45 -2.01
CA LEU A 100 0.75 10.76 -1.44
C LEU A 100 0.16 11.91 -2.25
N VAL A 101 0.16 11.84 -3.60
CA VAL A 101 -0.52 12.84 -4.43
C VAL A 101 -2.02 12.86 -4.12
N ARG A 102 -2.66 11.69 -3.99
CA ARG A 102 -4.07 11.59 -3.60
C ARG A 102 -4.34 12.23 -2.23
N ALA A 103 -3.43 12.09 -1.28
CA ALA A 103 -3.58 12.69 0.05
C ALA A 103 -3.51 14.24 0.04
N LEU A 104 -3.01 14.86 -1.03
CA LEU A 104 -3.03 16.32 -1.19
C LEU A 104 -4.43 16.84 -1.52
N ASP A 105 -5.20 16.12 -2.36
CA ASP A 105 -6.62 16.38 -2.61
C ASP A 105 -7.36 15.05 -2.88
N ASN A 106 -8.10 14.59 -1.90
CA ASN A 106 -8.90 13.37 -1.99
C ASN A 106 -10.05 13.45 -3.02
N ARG A 107 -10.35 14.63 -3.54
CA ARG A 107 -11.40 14.85 -4.55
C ARG A 107 -10.87 14.73 -5.98
N ASP A 108 -9.55 14.62 -6.16
CA ASP A 108 -8.95 14.47 -7.48
C ASP A 108 -9.27 13.09 -8.06
N ASN A 109 -10.18 13.06 -9.03
CA ASN A 109 -10.63 11.83 -9.66
C ASN A 109 -9.61 11.24 -10.64
N GLU A 110 -8.71 12.05 -11.21
CA GLU A 110 -7.66 11.55 -12.11
C GLU A 110 -6.61 10.75 -11.32
N VAL A 111 -6.16 11.30 -10.19
CA VAL A 111 -5.26 10.58 -9.28
C VAL A 111 -5.94 9.33 -8.70
N TYR A 112 -7.24 9.43 -8.38
CA TYR A 112 -8.00 8.27 -7.93
C TYR A 112 -8.03 7.15 -8.98
N ALA A 113 -8.23 7.50 -10.26
CA ALA A 113 -8.21 6.53 -11.35
C ALA A 113 -6.84 5.83 -11.49
N LYS A 114 -5.73 6.56 -11.34
CA LYS A 114 -4.38 5.97 -11.32
C LYS A 114 -4.19 4.99 -10.15
N LEU A 115 -4.66 5.32 -8.95
CA LEU A 115 -4.62 4.39 -7.81
C LEU A 115 -5.48 3.14 -8.05
N GLN A 116 -6.64 3.27 -8.69
CA GLN A 116 -7.45 2.11 -9.07
C GLN A 116 -6.73 1.21 -10.08
N GLN A 117 -6.01 1.80 -11.04
CA GLN A 117 -5.19 1.04 -12.00
C GLN A 117 -4.11 0.22 -11.29
N VAL A 118 -3.38 0.82 -10.34
CA VAL A 118 -2.40 0.11 -9.50
C VAL A 118 -3.06 -1.02 -8.73
N GLY A 119 -4.21 -0.76 -8.10
CA GLY A 119 -4.97 -1.77 -7.35
C GLY A 119 -5.43 -2.95 -8.22
N ILE A 120 -5.82 -2.69 -9.47
CA ILE A 120 -6.17 -3.74 -10.44
C ILE A 120 -4.93 -4.58 -10.79
N LEU A 121 -3.80 -3.92 -11.06
CA LEU A 121 -2.55 -4.59 -11.38
C LEU A 121 -2.08 -5.50 -10.22
N PHE A 122 -2.12 -5.01 -8.98
CA PHE A 122 -1.76 -5.81 -7.81
C PHE A 122 -2.69 -7.01 -7.59
N SER A 123 -3.99 -6.84 -7.82
CA SER A 123 -4.95 -7.95 -7.71
C SER A 123 -4.68 -9.02 -8.78
N ARG A 124 -4.40 -8.60 -10.02
CA ARG A 124 -4.02 -9.51 -11.11
C ARG A 124 -2.74 -10.27 -10.77
N PHE A 125 -1.72 -9.57 -10.28
CA PHE A 125 -0.46 -10.17 -9.86
C PHE A 125 -0.66 -11.16 -8.70
N GLY A 126 -1.42 -10.80 -7.66
CA GLY A 126 -1.73 -11.70 -6.54
C GLY A 126 -2.39 -13.01 -7.01
N THR A 127 -3.28 -12.92 -8.00
CA THR A 127 -3.89 -14.12 -8.61
C THR A 127 -2.88 -14.92 -9.43
N ALA A 128 -2.07 -14.24 -10.25
CA ALA A 128 -1.07 -14.89 -11.11
C ALA A 128 0.06 -15.56 -10.32
N THR A 129 0.29 -15.17 -9.06
CA THR A 129 1.37 -15.67 -8.20
C THR A 129 0.89 -16.49 -7.01
N SER A 130 -0.40 -16.83 -6.95
CA SER A 130 -0.98 -17.68 -5.88
C SER A 130 -0.36 -19.07 -5.78
N TRP A 131 0.36 -19.51 -6.80
CA TRP A 131 1.12 -20.75 -6.86
C TRP A 131 2.37 -20.76 -5.96
N PHE A 132 2.89 -19.58 -5.57
CA PHE A 132 4.21 -19.49 -4.93
C PHE A 132 4.28 -20.23 -3.59
N ALA A 133 3.35 -19.98 -2.69
CA ALA A 133 3.36 -20.62 -1.37
C ALA A 133 3.14 -22.15 -1.46
N PRO A 134 2.14 -22.67 -2.20
CA PRO A 134 1.98 -24.11 -2.42
C PRO A 134 3.23 -24.78 -3.03
N GLU A 135 3.85 -24.16 -4.03
CA GLU A 135 5.05 -24.73 -4.66
C GLU A 135 6.24 -24.73 -3.70
N MET A 136 6.42 -23.66 -2.92
CA MET A 136 7.47 -23.59 -1.90
C MET A 136 7.35 -24.69 -0.86
N VAL A 137 6.16 -24.89 -0.27
CA VAL A 137 5.97 -25.90 0.77
C VAL A 137 5.93 -27.33 0.24
N SER A 138 5.86 -27.52 -1.07
CA SER A 138 6.01 -28.83 -1.70
C SER A 138 7.46 -29.34 -1.69
N ILE A 139 8.43 -28.43 -1.52
CA ILE A 139 9.86 -28.80 -1.37
C ILE A 139 10.07 -29.26 0.07
N GLU A 140 10.64 -30.48 0.24
CA GLU A 140 10.93 -31.02 1.57
C GLU A 140 11.84 -30.08 2.38
N TRP A 141 11.51 -29.86 3.66
CA TRP A 141 12.27 -28.95 4.54
C TRP A 141 13.77 -29.25 4.56
N SER A 142 14.17 -30.51 4.60
CA SER A 142 15.59 -30.92 4.57
C SER A 142 16.33 -30.44 3.32
N THR A 143 15.65 -30.48 2.16
CA THR A 143 16.17 -29.94 0.90
C THR A 143 16.27 -28.42 0.96
N MET A 144 15.22 -27.77 1.44
CA MET A 144 15.19 -26.30 1.57
C MET A 144 16.28 -25.81 2.54
N GLU A 145 16.47 -26.49 3.66
CA GLU A 145 17.50 -26.15 4.63
C GLU A 145 18.91 -26.28 4.03
N THR A 146 19.17 -27.35 3.27
CA THR A 146 20.42 -27.53 2.53
C THR A 146 20.63 -26.39 1.53
N TRP A 147 19.65 -26.09 0.68
CA TRP A 147 19.74 -25.01 -0.29
C TRP A 147 20.03 -23.66 0.36
N ARG A 148 19.32 -23.34 1.44
CA ARG A 148 19.50 -22.08 2.19
C ARG A 148 20.92 -21.95 2.75
N ASN A 149 21.50 -23.05 3.25
CA ASN A 149 22.82 -23.04 3.87
C ASN A 149 23.95 -23.03 2.85
N GLU A 150 23.76 -23.66 1.69
CA GLU A 150 24.82 -23.88 0.70
C GLU A 150 24.77 -22.87 -0.46
N THR A 151 23.65 -22.16 -0.65
CA THR A 151 23.51 -21.19 -1.76
C THR A 151 23.73 -19.77 -1.27
N PRO A 152 24.84 -19.12 -1.68
CA PRO A 152 25.05 -17.72 -1.37
C PRO A 152 23.86 -16.85 -1.80
N GLY A 153 23.40 -15.98 -0.91
CA GLY A 153 22.24 -15.11 -1.15
C GLY A 153 20.91 -15.64 -0.62
N LEU A 154 20.66 -16.95 -0.57
CA LEU A 154 19.43 -17.47 0.03
C LEU A 154 19.36 -17.25 1.54
N SER A 155 20.50 -17.13 2.21
CA SER A 155 20.57 -16.79 3.64
C SER A 155 19.90 -15.46 3.98
N ASN A 156 19.85 -14.51 3.05
CA ASN A 156 19.19 -13.22 3.20
C ASN A 156 17.66 -13.38 3.37
N TYR A 157 17.11 -14.43 2.80
CA TYR A 157 15.67 -14.74 2.83
C TYR A 157 15.30 -15.77 3.90
N ARG A 158 16.24 -16.08 4.81
CA ARG A 158 16.05 -17.09 5.86
C ARG A 158 14.74 -16.91 6.61
N PHE A 159 14.46 -15.70 7.11
CA PHE A 159 13.25 -15.45 7.87
C PHE A 159 11.99 -15.74 7.04
N ALA A 160 11.92 -15.26 5.81
CA ALA A 160 10.76 -15.46 4.92
C ALA A 160 10.54 -16.95 4.61
N ILE A 161 11.63 -17.70 4.39
CA ILE A 161 11.58 -19.14 4.14
C ILE A 161 11.07 -19.89 5.39
N GLU A 162 11.70 -19.66 6.54
CA GLU A 162 11.33 -20.32 7.80
C GLU A 162 9.90 -19.98 8.23
N ASP A 163 9.47 -18.75 8.04
CA ASP A 163 8.12 -18.31 8.38
C ASP A 163 7.06 -19.00 7.51
N LEU A 164 7.30 -19.12 6.22
CA LEU A 164 6.39 -19.82 5.31
C LEU A 164 6.25 -21.31 5.69
N TYR A 165 7.35 -21.99 5.98
CA TYR A 165 7.30 -23.39 6.43
C TYR A 165 6.64 -23.55 7.80
N ARG A 166 6.80 -22.61 8.71
CA ARG A 166 6.09 -22.61 9.99
C ARG A 166 4.57 -22.50 9.79
N GLN A 167 4.15 -21.80 8.75
CA GLN A 167 2.75 -21.58 8.40
C GLN A 167 2.22 -22.62 7.39
N GLN A 168 3.00 -23.64 7.01
CA GLN A 168 2.63 -24.60 5.94
C GLN A 168 1.28 -25.28 6.15
N SER A 169 0.86 -25.52 7.41
CA SER A 169 -0.45 -26.11 7.71
C SER A 169 -1.63 -25.18 7.35
N HIS A 170 -1.37 -23.90 7.11
CA HIS A 170 -2.36 -22.90 6.69
C HIS A 170 -2.25 -22.56 5.19
N VAL A 171 -1.28 -23.09 4.49
CA VAL A 171 -1.15 -22.96 3.04
C VAL A 171 -2.09 -23.95 2.38
N LEU A 172 -2.98 -23.46 1.56
CA LEU A 172 -3.93 -24.29 0.82
C LEU A 172 -3.29 -24.82 -0.47
N ASP A 173 -4.00 -25.71 -1.16
CA ASP A 173 -3.59 -26.10 -2.51
C ASP A 173 -3.70 -24.91 -3.50
N GLU A 174 -3.00 -25.00 -4.64
CA GLU A 174 -2.92 -23.91 -5.63
C GLU A 174 -4.30 -23.43 -6.11
N LYS A 175 -5.25 -24.34 -6.28
CA LYS A 175 -6.62 -23.99 -6.71
C LYS A 175 -7.34 -23.15 -5.68
N SER A 176 -7.21 -23.52 -4.41
CA SER A 176 -7.84 -22.84 -3.28
C SER A 176 -7.21 -21.48 -3.03
N GLU A 177 -5.88 -21.36 -3.07
CA GLU A 177 -5.18 -20.08 -3.00
C GLU A 177 -5.58 -19.14 -4.15
N ARG A 178 -5.65 -19.67 -5.35
CA ARG A 178 -6.11 -18.91 -6.52
C ARG A 178 -7.56 -18.45 -6.39
N LEU A 179 -8.44 -19.30 -5.86
CA LEU A 179 -9.83 -18.91 -5.61
C LEU A 179 -9.91 -17.78 -4.58
N LEU A 180 -9.17 -17.87 -3.48
CA LEU A 180 -9.13 -16.84 -2.45
C LEU A 180 -8.59 -15.52 -2.99
N SER A 181 -7.61 -15.54 -3.89
CA SER A 181 -7.02 -14.33 -4.46
C SER A 181 -8.03 -13.46 -5.20
N TYR A 182 -9.10 -14.03 -5.77
CA TYR A 182 -10.17 -13.25 -6.42
C TYR A 182 -10.96 -12.36 -5.46
N PHE A 183 -10.97 -12.69 -4.16
CA PHE A 183 -11.66 -11.90 -3.14
C PHE A 183 -10.80 -10.77 -2.56
N SER A 184 -9.52 -10.68 -2.91
CA SER A 184 -8.59 -9.67 -2.37
C SER A 184 -9.08 -8.23 -2.55
N ARG A 185 -9.72 -7.92 -3.69
CA ARG A 185 -10.29 -6.59 -3.95
C ARG A 185 -11.51 -6.26 -3.09
N LEU A 186 -12.30 -7.26 -2.75
CA LEU A 186 -13.51 -7.06 -1.94
C LEU A 186 -13.18 -6.81 -0.47
N SER A 187 -12.12 -7.42 0.04
CA SER A 187 -11.72 -7.29 1.45
C SER A 187 -11.33 -5.85 1.84
N GLY A 188 -10.82 -5.04 0.91
CA GLY A 188 -10.48 -3.64 1.14
C GLY A 188 -11.65 -2.65 1.04
N THR A 189 -12.80 -3.08 0.49
CA THR A 189 -13.94 -2.19 0.20
C THR A 189 -14.51 -1.49 1.44
N PRO A 190 -14.74 -2.16 2.59
CA PRO A 190 -15.27 -1.49 3.77
C PRO A 190 -14.37 -0.36 4.27
N GLY A 191 -13.05 -0.58 4.30
CA GLY A 191 -12.07 0.45 4.68
C GLY A 191 -12.06 1.63 3.71
N SER A 192 -12.14 1.36 2.41
CA SER A 192 -12.19 2.42 1.39
C SER A 192 -13.46 3.27 1.52
N VAL A 193 -14.62 2.66 1.75
CA VAL A 193 -15.89 3.38 1.95
C VAL A 193 -15.82 4.22 3.23
N TYR A 194 -15.31 3.67 4.32
CA TYR A 194 -15.15 4.42 5.57
C TYR A 194 -14.21 5.63 5.38
N ASN A 195 -13.08 5.44 4.73
CA ASN A 195 -12.14 6.53 4.47
C ASN A 195 -12.76 7.63 3.60
N GLN A 196 -13.46 7.27 2.53
CA GLN A 196 -14.12 8.24 1.66
C GLN A 196 -15.17 9.04 2.43
N LEU A 197 -16.01 8.35 3.19
CA LEU A 197 -17.06 8.99 4.00
C LEU A 197 -16.44 9.95 5.03
N SER A 198 -15.47 9.47 5.82
CA SER A 198 -14.91 10.24 6.95
C SER A 198 -14.01 11.41 6.52
N THR A 199 -13.38 11.34 5.35
CA THR A 199 -12.40 12.35 4.91
C THR A 199 -12.95 13.33 3.87
N ALA A 200 -13.97 12.94 3.08
CA ALA A 200 -14.47 13.77 2.00
C ALA A 200 -15.92 14.22 2.18
N ASP A 201 -16.79 13.36 2.77
CA ASP A 201 -18.23 13.58 2.78
C ASP A 201 -18.75 14.13 4.13
N ILE A 202 -18.17 13.71 5.26
CA ILE A 202 -18.63 14.16 6.58
C ILE A 202 -18.13 15.57 6.84
N LYS A 203 -19.09 16.46 7.13
CA LYS A 203 -18.79 17.79 7.66
C LYS A 203 -18.88 17.72 9.18
N PHE A 204 -17.73 17.83 9.82
CA PHE A 204 -17.67 17.97 11.27
C PHE A 204 -18.05 19.39 11.65
N GLY A 205 -19.11 19.55 12.49
CA GLY A 205 -19.58 20.83 12.99
C GLY A 205 -18.69 21.43 14.07
#